data_e8cfe4e26902eac8d43ae5ee65d82b24
#
_entry.id   e8cfe4e26902eac8d43ae5ee65d82b24
#
_cell.length_a   1.000
_cell.length_b   1.000
_cell.length_c   1.000
_cell.angle_alpha   90.00
_cell.angle_beta   90.00
_cell.angle_gamma   90.00
#
_symmetry.space_group_name_H-M   'P 1'
#
loop_
_entity.id
_entity.type
_entity.pdbx_description
1 polymer ?
#
loop_
_entity_poly.entity_id
_entity_poly.type
_entity_poly.pdbx_seq_one_letter_code
_entity_poly.pdbx_strand_id
1 'polypeptide(L)'
;MKINYLEIKGFKSIQNVELKDVSPFMVLAGANGTGKSNFVDALAFLSKVIDMGVSKAVSEFGSIENLISPKHKAGDISYKIEFEIEEQVYQYEISIFLNNLISRISSESLKILKDGQIIFDSDKVREKLEVNQESNTSGDLIGAGLLGALGGL
;
A
#
# COMPACT_ATOMS: atom_id res chain seq x y z
N MET A 1 12.13 -7.12 -12.33
CA MET A 1 10.85 -6.95 -11.60
C MET A 1 9.71 -7.01 -12.61
N LYS A 2 8.70 -7.82 -12.37
CA LYS A 2 7.48 -7.95 -13.18
C LYS A 2 6.28 -7.72 -12.25
N ILE A 3 5.34 -6.85 -12.63
CA ILE A 3 4.10 -6.65 -11.89
C ILE A 3 3.06 -7.62 -12.44
N ASN A 4 2.60 -8.56 -11.62
CA ASN A 4 1.59 -9.55 -12.00
C ASN A 4 0.17 -9.02 -11.76
N TYR A 5 -0.02 -8.23 -10.71
CA TYR A 5 -1.31 -7.66 -10.34
C TYR A 5 -1.15 -6.27 -9.70
N LEU A 6 -2.05 -5.36 -10.05
CA LEU A 6 -2.17 -4.05 -9.43
C LEU A 6 -3.66 -3.69 -9.30
N GLU A 7 -4.10 -3.39 -8.09
CA GLU A 7 -5.43 -2.85 -7.81
C GLU A 7 -5.29 -1.54 -7.05
N ILE A 8 -6.10 -0.54 -7.44
CA ILE A 8 -6.18 0.77 -6.78
C ILE A 8 -7.65 1.10 -6.58
N LYS A 9 -8.04 1.44 -5.35
CA LYS A 9 -9.41 1.84 -5.00
C LYS A 9 -9.45 3.15 -4.26
N GLY A 10 -10.51 3.93 -4.49
CA GLY A 10 -10.87 5.09 -3.67
C GLY A 10 -10.05 6.36 -3.90
N PHE A 11 -9.15 6.41 -4.88
CA PHE A 11 -8.25 7.54 -5.10
C PHE A 11 -8.79 8.50 -6.16
N LYS A 12 -9.05 9.76 -5.81
CA LYS A 12 -9.57 10.81 -6.71
C LYS A 12 -10.79 10.32 -7.51
N SER A 13 -10.70 10.26 -8.83
CA SER A 13 -11.78 9.72 -9.70
C SER A 13 -11.77 8.21 -9.81
N ILE A 14 -10.73 7.53 -9.31
CA ILE A 14 -10.60 6.08 -9.38
C ILE A 14 -11.48 5.45 -8.30
N GLN A 15 -12.54 4.75 -8.72
CA GLN A 15 -13.35 3.94 -7.82
C GLN A 15 -12.69 2.58 -7.59
N ASN A 16 -12.37 1.91 -8.69
CA ASN A 16 -11.62 0.66 -8.74
C ASN A 16 -10.93 0.52 -10.10
N VAL A 17 -9.65 0.26 -10.10
CA VAL A 17 -8.85 -0.10 -11.27
C VAL A 17 -8.09 -1.38 -10.95
N GLU A 18 -8.20 -2.37 -11.81
CA GLU A 18 -7.45 -3.62 -11.74
C GLU A 18 -6.66 -3.82 -13.02
N LEU A 19 -5.38 -4.14 -12.87
CA LEU A 19 -4.49 -4.52 -13.96
C LEU A 19 -3.86 -5.88 -13.65
N LYS A 20 -3.80 -6.74 -14.65
CA LYS A 20 -3.18 -8.08 -14.58
C LYS A 20 -2.09 -8.18 -15.61
N ASP A 21 -1.03 -8.91 -15.29
CA ASP A 21 0.12 -9.13 -16.19
C ASP A 21 0.65 -7.81 -16.79
N VAL A 22 0.97 -6.86 -15.90
CA VAL A 22 1.38 -5.51 -16.30
C VAL A 22 2.69 -5.56 -17.05
N SER A 23 2.65 -5.12 -18.32
CA SER A 23 3.85 -5.00 -19.14
C SER A 23 4.85 -4.00 -18.53
N PRO A 24 6.18 -4.24 -18.66
CA PRO A 24 7.20 -3.27 -18.26
C PRO A 24 7.04 -1.90 -18.91
N PHE A 25 6.35 -1.85 -20.04
CA PHE A 25 5.97 -0.62 -20.72
C PHE A 25 4.46 -0.59 -20.93
N MET A 26 3.79 0.44 -20.43
CA MET A 26 2.36 0.65 -20.55
C MET A 26 2.07 2.06 -21.06
N VAL A 27 1.14 2.15 -22.01
CA VAL A 27 0.66 3.44 -22.53
C VAL A 27 -0.77 3.68 -22.06
N LEU A 28 -1.00 4.81 -21.41
CA LEU A 28 -2.33 5.26 -21.03
C LEU A 28 -2.88 6.19 -22.11
N ALA A 29 -3.83 5.70 -22.89
CA ALA A 29 -4.50 6.46 -23.94
C ALA A 29 -5.97 6.74 -23.58
N GLY A 30 -6.51 7.86 -24.03
CA GLY A 30 -7.91 8.24 -23.80
C GLY A 30 -8.11 9.75 -23.84
N ALA A 31 -9.37 10.20 -23.90
CA ALA A 31 -9.73 11.62 -23.90
C ALA A 31 -9.27 12.35 -22.62
N ASN A 32 -9.23 13.67 -22.67
CA ASN A 32 -8.92 14.47 -21.47
C ASN A 32 -10.02 14.26 -20.41
N GLY A 33 -9.61 14.21 -19.14
CA GLY A 33 -10.55 13.99 -18.03
C GLY A 33 -10.91 12.53 -17.73
N THR A 34 -10.37 11.54 -18.45
CA THR A 34 -10.67 10.12 -18.22
C THR A 34 -9.94 9.47 -17.03
N GLY A 35 -9.16 10.25 -16.27
CA GLY A 35 -8.48 9.73 -15.06
C GLY A 35 -7.05 9.22 -15.28
N LYS A 36 -6.45 9.39 -16.48
CA LYS A 36 -5.06 8.97 -16.76
C LYS A 36 -4.06 9.57 -15.77
N SER A 37 -4.14 10.88 -15.54
CA SER A 37 -3.28 11.56 -14.56
C SER A 37 -3.54 11.08 -13.15
N ASN A 38 -4.81 10.80 -12.79
CA ASN A 38 -5.15 10.29 -11.47
C ASN A 38 -4.55 8.89 -11.21
N PHE A 39 -4.38 8.07 -12.24
CA PHE A 39 -3.70 6.78 -12.12
C PHE A 39 -2.21 6.97 -11.78
N VAL A 40 -1.53 7.87 -12.49
CA VAL A 40 -0.12 8.20 -12.20
C VAL A 40 0.02 8.82 -10.81
N ASP A 41 -0.87 9.75 -10.47
CA ASP A 41 -0.92 10.39 -9.14
C ASP A 41 -1.15 9.36 -8.02
N ALA A 42 -1.98 8.33 -8.25
CA ALA A 42 -2.23 7.28 -7.27
C ALA A 42 -0.94 6.49 -6.94
N LEU A 43 -0.15 6.15 -7.96
CA LEU A 43 1.14 5.46 -7.76
C LEU A 43 2.16 6.38 -7.08
N ALA A 44 2.21 7.66 -7.47
CA ALA A 44 3.07 8.65 -6.84
C ALA A 44 2.68 8.89 -5.36
N PHE A 45 1.39 8.91 -5.05
CA PHE A 45 0.91 9.02 -3.67
C PHE A 45 1.33 7.82 -2.83
N LEU A 46 1.16 6.59 -3.32
CA LEU A 46 1.60 5.39 -2.61
C LEU A 46 3.12 5.42 -2.35
N SER A 47 3.93 5.78 -3.34
CA SER A 47 5.38 5.93 -3.18
C SER A 47 5.73 6.91 -2.05
N LYS A 48 5.05 8.06 -1.99
CA LYS A 48 5.25 9.05 -0.93
C LYS A 48 4.78 8.57 0.44
N VAL A 49 3.69 7.81 0.50
CA VAL A 49 3.23 7.19 1.75
C VAL A 49 4.28 6.24 2.32
N ILE A 50 4.87 5.41 1.48
CA ILE A 50 5.93 4.46 1.86
C ILE A 50 7.20 5.23 2.31
N ASP A 51 7.56 6.28 1.60
CA ASP A 51 8.82 7.04 1.80
C ASP A 51 8.78 7.91 3.07
N MET A 52 7.69 8.65 3.27
CA MET A 52 7.62 9.72 4.28
C MET A 52 6.42 9.65 5.22
N GLY A 53 5.56 8.64 5.06
CA GLY A 53 4.34 8.46 5.85
C GLY A 53 3.13 9.24 5.34
N VAL A 54 1.93 8.83 5.79
CA VAL A 54 0.64 9.31 5.28
C VAL A 54 0.47 10.82 5.41
N SER A 55 0.76 11.38 6.58
CA SER A 55 0.51 12.80 6.85
C SER A 55 1.33 13.73 5.94
N LYS A 56 2.60 13.41 5.71
CA LYS A 56 3.46 14.19 4.80
C LYS A 56 3.03 14.01 3.35
N ALA A 57 2.72 12.78 2.93
CA ALA A 57 2.22 12.49 1.59
C ALA A 57 0.94 13.29 1.28
N VAL A 58 -0.03 13.32 2.20
CA VAL A 58 -1.26 14.13 2.07
C VAL A 58 -0.94 15.61 1.89
N SER A 59 -0.04 16.16 2.70
CA SER A 59 0.34 17.58 2.61
C SER A 59 0.93 17.96 1.25
N GLU A 60 1.68 17.06 0.61
CA GLU A 60 2.24 17.32 -0.72
C GLU A 60 1.21 17.27 -1.85
N PHE A 61 0.14 16.50 -1.68
CA PHE A 61 -0.98 16.43 -2.63
C PHE A 61 -2.04 17.53 -2.42
N GLY A 62 -1.88 18.38 -1.41
CA GLY A 62 -2.68 19.56 -1.12
C GLY A 62 -3.71 19.32 -0.02
N SER A 63 -4.80 18.63 -0.27
CA SER A 63 -5.84 18.38 0.74
C SER A 63 -6.43 16.98 0.61
N ILE A 64 -7.04 16.51 1.71
CA ILE A 64 -7.70 15.19 1.77
C ILE A 64 -8.83 15.10 0.77
N GLU A 65 -9.62 16.18 0.60
CA GLU A 65 -10.73 16.23 -0.34
C GLU A 65 -10.29 16.01 -1.80
N ASN A 66 -9.04 16.37 -2.12
CA ASN A 66 -8.47 16.15 -3.44
C ASN A 66 -7.99 14.70 -3.67
N LEU A 67 -7.85 13.91 -2.61
CA LEU A 67 -7.34 12.54 -2.65
C LEU A 67 -8.44 11.50 -2.63
N ILE A 68 -9.53 11.76 -1.91
CA ILE A 68 -10.63 10.80 -1.75
C ILE A 68 -11.57 10.88 -2.95
N SER A 69 -11.96 9.73 -3.48
CA SER A 69 -12.99 9.66 -4.51
C SER A 69 -14.33 10.15 -3.97
N PRO A 70 -14.99 11.16 -4.60
CA PRO A 70 -16.30 11.64 -4.16
C PRO A 70 -17.39 10.57 -4.12
N LYS A 71 -17.19 9.47 -4.86
CA LYS A 71 -18.11 8.34 -4.92
C LYS A 71 -17.77 7.22 -3.93
N HIS A 72 -16.62 7.29 -3.29
CA HIS A 72 -16.17 6.32 -2.32
C HIS A 72 -16.42 6.83 -0.90
N LYS A 73 -17.58 6.45 -0.34
CA LYS A 73 -18.06 6.96 0.96
C LYS A 73 -17.22 6.54 2.18
N ALA A 74 -16.35 5.55 2.03
CA ALA A 74 -15.61 4.97 3.16
C ALA A 74 -14.38 5.79 3.59
N GLY A 75 -13.90 6.75 2.79
CA GLY A 75 -12.69 7.52 3.12
C GLY A 75 -11.38 6.70 3.03
N ASP A 76 -11.46 5.45 2.54
CA ASP A 76 -10.30 4.57 2.43
C ASP A 76 -9.74 4.57 1.00
N ILE A 77 -8.43 4.70 0.89
CA ILE A 77 -7.68 4.43 -0.33
C ILE A 77 -6.96 3.10 -0.13
N SER A 78 -7.11 2.16 -1.05
CA SER A 78 -6.44 0.87 -0.94
C SER A 78 -5.66 0.50 -2.19
N TYR A 79 -4.55 -0.20 -1.96
CA TYR A 79 -3.69 -0.76 -3.00
C TYR A 79 -3.44 -2.23 -2.72
N LYS A 80 -3.45 -3.04 -3.79
CA LYS A 80 -2.95 -4.41 -3.80
C LYS A 80 -1.98 -4.54 -4.95
N ILE A 81 -0.77 -5.00 -4.65
CA ILE A 81 0.28 -5.14 -5.65
C ILE A 81 0.89 -6.53 -5.50
N GLU A 82 0.94 -7.26 -6.59
CA GLU A 82 1.74 -8.47 -6.70
C GLU A 82 2.83 -8.27 -7.75
N PHE A 83 4.06 -8.51 -7.34
CA PHE A 83 5.21 -8.38 -8.23
C PHE A 83 6.24 -9.49 -7.97
N GLU A 84 7.03 -9.77 -9.00
CA GLU A 84 8.06 -10.81 -8.98
C GLU A 84 9.44 -10.20 -9.11
N ILE A 85 10.34 -10.61 -8.22
CA ILE A 85 11.77 -10.31 -8.24
C ILE A 85 12.52 -11.61 -7.94
N GLU A 86 13.48 -12.01 -8.79
CA GLU A 86 14.38 -13.13 -8.56
C GLU A 86 13.67 -14.44 -8.13
N GLU A 87 12.60 -14.81 -8.88
CA GLU A 87 11.79 -16.01 -8.63
C GLU A 87 10.98 -15.98 -7.31
N GLN A 88 10.93 -14.85 -6.64
CA GLN A 88 10.06 -14.63 -5.49
C GLN A 88 8.88 -13.74 -5.85
N VAL A 89 7.71 -14.10 -5.38
CA VAL A 89 6.48 -13.32 -5.54
C VAL A 89 6.21 -12.56 -4.26
N TYR A 90 6.05 -11.25 -4.39
CA TYR A 90 5.71 -10.33 -3.31
C TYR A 90 4.25 -9.90 -3.46
N GLN A 91 3.46 -10.11 -2.42
CA GLN A 91 2.08 -9.63 -2.34
C GLN A 91 2.02 -8.56 -1.26
N TYR A 92 1.77 -7.32 -1.67
CA TYR A 92 1.67 -6.17 -0.78
C TYR A 92 0.26 -5.58 -0.83
N GLU A 93 -0.33 -5.41 0.32
CA GLU A 93 -1.63 -4.76 0.48
C GLU A 93 -1.52 -3.64 1.51
N ILE A 94 -2.09 -2.48 1.19
CA ILE A 94 -2.17 -1.35 2.12
C ILE A 94 -3.52 -0.67 1.99
N SER A 95 -4.11 -0.29 3.11
CA SER A 95 -5.30 0.55 3.19
C SER A 95 -4.99 1.79 4.02
N ILE A 96 -5.38 2.96 3.51
CA ILE A 96 -5.10 4.26 4.08
C ILE A 96 -6.42 4.94 4.37
N PHE A 97 -6.69 5.20 5.64
CA PHE A 97 -7.86 5.94 6.07
C PHE A 97 -7.56 7.44 6.12
N LEU A 98 -8.39 8.22 5.44
CA LEU A 98 -8.29 9.68 5.39
C LEU A 98 -9.62 10.31 5.78
N ASN A 99 -9.59 11.20 6.76
CA ASN A 99 -10.66 12.14 7.03
C ASN A 99 -10.07 13.48 7.52
N ASN A 100 -10.90 14.50 7.70
CA ASN A 100 -10.45 15.86 8.08
C ASN A 100 -9.73 15.93 9.43
N LEU A 101 -9.78 14.87 10.24
CA LEU A 101 -9.17 14.82 11.58
C LEU A 101 -7.98 13.86 11.63
N ILE A 102 -8.01 12.77 10.83
CA ILE A 102 -7.05 11.66 10.94
C ILE A 102 -6.63 11.18 9.57
N SER A 103 -5.32 11.03 9.40
CA SER A 103 -4.68 10.38 8.25
C SER A 103 -3.77 9.27 8.76
N ARG A 104 -4.08 8.01 8.45
CA ARG A 104 -3.33 6.86 8.95
C ARG A 104 -3.40 5.66 8.03
N ILE A 105 -2.43 4.76 8.14
CA ILE A 105 -2.55 3.40 7.60
C ILE A 105 -3.56 2.64 8.48
N SER A 106 -4.63 2.12 7.88
CA SER A 106 -5.64 1.31 8.58
C SER A 106 -5.29 -0.17 8.56
N SER A 107 -4.65 -0.64 7.49
CA SER A 107 -4.09 -1.99 7.41
C SER A 107 -2.91 -2.01 6.44
N GLU A 108 -1.95 -2.90 6.71
CA GLU A 108 -0.79 -3.13 5.86
C GLU A 108 -0.34 -4.58 6.01
N SER A 109 -0.13 -5.26 4.90
CA SER A 109 0.40 -6.62 4.89
C SER A 109 1.38 -6.85 3.74
N LEU A 110 2.39 -7.67 4.00
CA LEU A 110 3.37 -8.14 3.02
C LEU A 110 3.52 -9.65 3.17
N LYS A 111 3.39 -10.37 2.04
CA LYS A 111 3.70 -11.80 1.93
C LYS A 111 4.74 -11.99 0.86
N ILE A 112 5.68 -12.90 1.12
CA ILE A 112 6.70 -13.31 0.15
C ILE A 112 6.54 -14.82 -0.08
N LEU A 113 6.43 -15.20 -1.34
CA LEU A 113 6.29 -16.58 -1.77
C LEU A 113 7.48 -16.99 -2.63
N LYS A 114 7.95 -18.21 -2.41
CA LYS A 114 8.94 -18.88 -3.28
C LYS A 114 8.44 -20.30 -3.57
N ASP A 115 8.47 -20.71 -4.84
CA ASP A 115 7.98 -22.02 -5.29
C ASP A 115 6.54 -22.31 -4.84
N GLY A 116 5.68 -21.26 -4.80
CA GLY A 116 4.29 -21.33 -4.35
C GLY A 116 4.10 -21.47 -2.83
N GLN A 117 5.18 -21.45 -2.04
CA GLN A 117 5.13 -21.51 -0.58
C GLN A 117 5.40 -20.15 0.04
N ILE A 118 4.60 -19.78 1.05
CA ILE A 118 4.80 -18.55 1.81
C ILE A 118 6.06 -18.72 2.69
N ILE A 119 7.11 -17.94 2.39
CA ILE A 119 8.35 -17.88 3.16
C ILE A 119 8.38 -16.73 4.16
N PHE A 120 7.56 -15.71 3.94
CA PHE A 120 7.35 -14.57 4.85
C PHE A 120 5.89 -14.15 4.85
N ASP A 121 5.36 -13.80 6.03
CA ASP A 121 4.01 -13.26 6.22
C ASP A 121 4.04 -12.26 7.39
N SER A 122 3.87 -10.98 7.09
CA SER A 122 3.92 -9.90 8.07
C SER A 122 2.83 -10.02 9.15
N ASP A 123 1.65 -10.55 8.79
CA ASP A 123 0.55 -10.70 9.72
C ASP A 123 0.87 -11.75 10.78
N LYS A 124 1.49 -12.88 10.37
CA LYS A 124 1.95 -13.93 11.31
C LYS A 124 3.08 -13.46 12.22
N VAL A 125 3.95 -12.56 11.72
CA VAL A 125 5.01 -11.97 12.56
C VAL A 125 4.41 -11.06 13.61
N ARG A 126 3.43 -10.23 13.23
CA ARG A 126 2.73 -9.31 14.13
C ARG A 126 1.96 -10.08 15.20
N GLU A 127 1.21 -11.11 14.82
CA GLU A 127 0.47 -11.97 15.74
C GLU A 127 1.38 -12.62 16.80
N LYS A 128 2.56 -13.12 16.41
CA LYS A 128 3.55 -13.66 17.35
C LYS A 128 4.12 -12.60 18.30
N LEU A 129 4.30 -11.35 17.83
CA LEU A 129 4.78 -10.26 18.68
C LEU A 129 3.73 -9.83 19.69
N GLU A 130 2.45 -9.79 19.33
CA GLU A 130 1.35 -9.46 20.23
C GLU A 130 1.21 -10.52 21.34
N VAL A 131 1.22 -11.81 21.01
CA VAL A 131 1.18 -12.89 22.00
C VAL A 131 2.36 -12.84 22.98
N ASN A 132 3.56 -12.46 22.52
CA ASN A 132 4.74 -12.29 23.37
C ASN A 132 4.66 -11.04 24.26
N GLN A 133 3.93 -10.00 23.86
CA GLN A 133 3.72 -8.78 24.67
C GLN A 133 2.68 -9.00 25.78
N GLU A 134 1.65 -9.78 25.55
CA GLU A 134 0.71 -10.17 26.61
C GLU A 134 1.38 -11.00 27.73
N SER A 135 2.46 -11.70 27.38
CA SER A 135 3.28 -12.44 28.36
C SER A 135 4.35 -11.62 29.07
N ASN A 136 4.65 -10.40 28.58
CA ASN A 136 5.65 -9.48 29.18
C ASN A 136 5.07 -8.07 29.27
N THR A 137 4.40 -7.77 30.38
CA THR A 137 3.98 -6.40 30.72
C THR A 137 5.20 -5.52 30.99
N SER A 138 5.70 -4.81 29.98
CA SER A 138 6.46 -3.54 30.08
C SER A 138 6.97 -3.06 28.71
N GLY A 139 6.46 -1.93 28.27
CA GLY A 139 7.20 -0.84 27.59
C GLY A 139 7.72 -1.04 26.17
N ASP A 140 7.16 -0.25 25.28
CA ASP A 140 7.77 0.36 24.07
C ASP A 140 8.83 -0.42 23.27
N LEU A 141 8.43 -1.04 22.14
CA LEU A 141 9.35 -1.38 21.03
C LEU A 141 8.61 -1.88 19.77
N ILE A 142 7.65 -1.11 19.23
CA ILE A 142 6.95 -1.52 17.98
C ILE A 142 7.63 -0.93 16.72
N GLY A 143 8.45 0.12 16.87
CA GLY A 143 9.07 0.80 15.71
C GLY A 143 10.37 0.19 15.17
N ALA A 144 11.09 -0.58 15.96
CA ALA A 144 12.45 -1.01 15.60
C ALA A 144 12.54 -2.39 14.91
N GLY A 145 11.54 -3.25 15.09
CA GLY A 145 11.59 -4.63 14.59
C GLY A 145 11.35 -4.77 13.08
N LEU A 146 10.51 -3.91 12.50
CA LEU A 146 10.15 -4.01 11.07
C LEU A 146 11.26 -3.45 10.16
N LEU A 147 11.93 -2.37 10.60
CA LEU A 147 13.06 -1.77 9.88
C LEU A 147 14.32 -2.66 9.91
N GLY A 148 14.51 -3.44 10.97
CA GLY A 148 15.62 -4.38 11.07
C GLY A 148 15.48 -5.59 10.17
N ALA A 149 14.28 -6.06 9.90
CA ALA A 149 14.03 -7.22 9.03
C ALA A 149 14.16 -6.89 7.53
N LEU A 150 13.96 -5.63 7.14
CA LEU A 150 14.07 -5.17 5.75
C LEU A 150 15.47 -4.62 5.41
N GLY A 151 16.30 -4.30 6.41
CA GLY A 151 17.66 -3.78 6.23
C GLY A 151 18.74 -4.84 6.00
N GLY A 152 18.39 -6.11 5.94
CA GLY A 152 19.30 -7.24 5.75
C GLY A 152 19.15 -7.99 4.42
N LEU A 153 18.46 -7.38 3.42
CA LEU A 153 18.34 -7.92 2.06
C LEU A 153 19.15 -7.09 1.08
#